data_a8922d5bc52b0475f000977ed191d1e7
#
_entry.id   a8922d5bc52b0475f000977ed191d1e7
#
_cell.length_a   1.000
_cell.length_b   1.000
_cell.length_c   1.000
_cell.angle_alpha   90.00
_cell.angle_beta   90.00
_cell.angle_gamma   90.00
#
_symmetry.space_group_name_H-M   'P 1'
#
loop_
_entity.id
_entity.type
_entity.pdbx_description
1 polymer ?
#
loop_
_entity_poly.entity_id
_entity_poly.type
_entity_poly.pdbx_seq_one_letter_code
_entity_poly.pdbx_strand_id
1 'polypeptide(L)'
;MQFIDLAKQQSFIREKIELRIKRVLNSGKYIMGPEIVELEEKLADYVGIQHCITCSSGTDALLIPLMAQGIGPGDAVITTPFTFIATAEVIKLVGATPVFVDICEDTFNINPAGIPGAIEYAKNQGLKPKAIIPVDLFGLPAHYAEIEKTAAENGLFVLEDAAQGFGGEICGRKAC
;
A
#
# COMPACT_ATOMS: atom_id res chain seq x y z
N MET A 1 14.95 28.00 4.88
CA MET A 1 14.84 26.95 3.84
C MET A 1 13.77 25.99 4.29
N GLN A 2 12.71 25.78 3.50
CA GLN A 2 11.69 24.79 3.83
C GLN A 2 12.22 23.41 3.42
N PHE A 3 12.03 22.39 4.26
CA PHE A 3 12.43 21.01 3.95
C PHE A 3 11.60 20.45 2.77
N ILE A 4 10.31 20.76 2.74
CA ILE A 4 9.40 20.46 1.62
C ILE A 4 8.73 21.78 1.21
N ASP A 5 8.93 22.20 -0.04
CA ASP A 5 8.36 23.43 -0.59
C ASP A 5 7.30 23.10 -1.65
N LEU A 6 6.09 22.82 -1.17
CA LEU A 6 4.95 22.51 -2.04
C LEU A 6 4.55 23.71 -2.92
N ALA A 7 4.75 24.95 -2.45
CA ALA A 7 4.42 26.14 -3.24
C ALA A 7 5.33 26.22 -4.48
N LYS A 8 6.63 25.92 -4.32
CA LYS A 8 7.56 25.87 -5.44
C LYS A 8 7.20 24.76 -6.42
N GLN A 9 6.90 23.55 -5.94
CA GLN A 9 6.43 22.46 -6.79
C GLN A 9 5.17 22.85 -7.57
N GLN A 10 4.18 23.42 -6.89
CA GLN A 10 2.93 23.87 -7.49
C GLN A 10 3.16 24.94 -8.58
N SER A 11 4.12 25.86 -8.39
CA SER A 11 4.40 26.92 -9.35
C SER A 11 4.78 26.38 -10.74
N PHE A 12 5.46 25.23 -10.83
CA PHE A 12 5.84 24.61 -12.11
C PHE A 12 4.69 23.95 -12.87
N ILE A 13 3.64 23.53 -12.16
CA ILE A 13 2.55 22.74 -12.72
C ILE A 13 1.20 23.46 -12.68
N ARG A 14 1.15 24.67 -12.09
CA ARG A 14 -0.08 25.40 -11.80
C ARG A 14 -0.99 25.58 -13.01
N GLU A 15 -0.48 26.08 -14.10
CA GLU A 15 -1.27 26.32 -15.33
C GLU A 15 -1.91 25.04 -15.85
N LYS A 16 -1.17 23.92 -15.82
CA LYS A 16 -1.66 22.62 -16.26
C LYS A 16 -2.77 22.10 -15.33
N ILE A 17 -2.63 22.30 -14.03
CA ILE A 17 -3.64 21.91 -13.04
C ILE A 17 -4.92 22.72 -13.23
N GLU A 18 -4.81 24.05 -13.35
CA GLU A 18 -5.97 24.93 -13.53
C GLU A 18 -6.73 24.63 -14.81
N LEU A 19 -6.01 24.30 -15.91
CA LEU A 19 -6.64 23.88 -17.15
C LEU A 19 -7.43 22.58 -16.97
N ARG A 20 -6.88 21.59 -16.25
CA ARG A 20 -7.57 20.33 -16.00
C ARG A 20 -8.77 20.49 -15.06
N ILE A 21 -8.66 21.29 -14.03
CA ILE A 21 -9.78 21.62 -13.15
C ILE A 21 -10.93 22.26 -13.97
N LYS A 22 -10.62 23.22 -14.87
CA LYS A 22 -11.62 23.83 -15.74
C LYS A 22 -12.30 22.82 -16.65
N ARG A 23 -11.57 21.82 -17.18
CA ARG A 23 -12.17 20.75 -17.98
C ARG A 23 -13.20 19.95 -17.19
N VAL A 24 -12.86 19.54 -15.95
CA VAL A 24 -13.77 18.82 -15.07
C VAL A 24 -15.03 19.64 -14.79
N LEU A 25 -14.87 20.92 -14.42
CA LEU A 25 -15.99 21.82 -14.16
C LEU A 25 -16.90 22.01 -15.38
N ASN A 26 -16.30 22.17 -16.57
CA ASN A 26 -17.05 22.37 -17.81
C ASN A 26 -17.78 21.09 -18.27
N SER A 27 -17.20 19.91 -17.99
CA SER A 27 -17.81 18.63 -18.36
C SER A 27 -18.97 18.24 -17.45
N GLY A 28 -18.95 18.69 -16.18
CA GLY A 28 -19.90 18.28 -15.15
C GLY A 28 -19.83 16.80 -14.76
N LYS A 29 -18.83 16.05 -15.25
CA LYS A 29 -18.63 14.63 -14.98
C LYS A 29 -17.71 14.45 -13.75
N TYR A 30 -18.28 14.55 -12.56
CA TYR A 30 -17.51 14.53 -11.31
C TYR A 30 -17.27 13.12 -10.75
N ILE A 31 -18.07 12.13 -11.16
CA ILE A 31 -17.95 10.75 -10.68
C ILE A 31 -17.42 9.90 -11.83
N MET A 32 -16.29 9.25 -11.62
CA MET A 32 -15.63 8.38 -12.61
C MET A 32 -15.50 9.06 -13.98
N GLY A 33 -15.06 10.32 -13.97
CA GLY A 33 -14.89 11.12 -15.19
C GLY A 33 -13.66 10.69 -16.00
N PRO A 34 -13.48 11.27 -17.23
CA PRO A 34 -12.37 10.91 -18.12
C PRO A 34 -10.98 11.10 -17.47
N GLU A 35 -10.86 12.05 -16.58
CA GLU A 35 -9.59 12.35 -15.88
C GLU A 35 -9.17 11.21 -14.95
N ILE A 36 -10.13 10.49 -14.36
CA ILE A 36 -9.86 9.31 -13.52
C ILE A 36 -9.35 8.18 -14.40
N VAL A 37 -10.02 7.89 -15.50
CA VAL A 37 -9.60 6.84 -16.44
C VAL A 37 -8.19 7.13 -16.96
N GLU A 38 -7.93 8.38 -17.39
CA GLU A 38 -6.60 8.80 -17.85
C GLU A 38 -5.53 8.63 -16.76
N LEU A 39 -5.88 8.89 -15.49
CA LEU A 39 -4.96 8.72 -14.36
C LEU A 39 -4.66 7.23 -14.13
N GLU A 40 -5.68 6.39 -14.08
CA GLU A 40 -5.54 4.94 -13.87
C GLU A 40 -4.68 4.30 -14.97
N GLU A 41 -4.92 4.64 -16.24
CA GLU A 41 -4.10 4.17 -17.36
C GLU A 41 -2.63 4.59 -17.21
N LYS A 42 -2.38 5.87 -16.92
CA LYS A 42 -1.01 6.38 -16.76
C LYS A 42 -0.27 5.79 -15.56
N LEU A 43 -0.96 5.56 -14.45
CA LEU A 43 -0.36 4.93 -13.27
C LEU A 43 -0.06 3.46 -13.55
N ALA A 44 -0.97 2.73 -14.18
CA ALA A 44 -0.75 1.35 -14.59
C ALA A 44 0.46 1.22 -15.54
N ASP A 45 0.53 2.07 -16.57
CA ASP A 45 1.66 2.11 -17.50
C ASP A 45 2.97 2.46 -16.80
N TYR A 46 2.96 3.44 -15.89
CA TYR A 46 4.16 3.86 -15.15
C TYR A 46 4.73 2.74 -14.27
N VAL A 47 3.87 2.04 -13.55
CA VAL A 47 4.26 0.93 -12.66
C VAL A 47 4.57 -0.34 -13.48
N GLY A 48 3.94 -0.51 -14.64
CA GLY A 48 4.07 -1.70 -15.49
C GLY A 48 3.11 -2.82 -15.09
N ILE A 49 1.94 -2.46 -14.60
CA ILE A 49 0.87 -3.38 -14.18
C ILE A 49 -0.34 -3.27 -15.11
N GLN A 50 -1.23 -4.26 -15.06
CA GLN A 50 -2.38 -4.32 -15.95
C GLN A 50 -3.52 -3.38 -15.53
N HIS A 51 -3.72 -3.17 -14.24
CA HIS A 51 -4.85 -2.42 -13.70
C HIS A 51 -4.41 -1.46 -12.60
N CYS A 52 -4.97 -0.27 -12.60
CA CYS A 52 -4.94 0.66 -11.49
C CYS A 52 -6.39 1.04 -11.15
N ILE A 53 -6.74 1.02 -9.88
CA ILE A 53 -8.08 1.37 -9.40
C ILE A 53 -7.94 2.49 -8.38
N THR A 54 -8.49 3.65 -8.69
CA THR A 54 -8.49 4.78 -7.77
C THR A 54 -9.57 4.63 -6.69
N CYS A 55 -9.27 5.10 -5.50
CA CYS A 55 -10.19 5.16 -4.37
C CYS A 55 -10.04 6.48 -3.61
N SER A 56 -10.81 6.68 -2.54
CA SER A 56 -10.88 7.97 -1.85
C SER A 56 -9.65 8.32 -1.01
N SER A 57 -8.88 7.32 -0.56
CA SER A 57 -7.71 7.53 0.30
C SER A 57 -6.76 6.32 0.27
N GLY A 58 -5.52 6.51 0.76
CA GLY A 58 -4.60 5.39 0.99
C GLY A 58 -5.13 4.39 2.03
N THR A 59 -5.89 4.85 3.01
CA THR A 59 -6.57 3.97 3.98
C THR A 59 -7.56 3.04 3.27
N ASP A 60 -8.36 3.57 2.35
CA ASP A 60 -9.29 2.74 1.56
C ASP A 60 -8.55 1.83 0.59
N ALA A 61 -7.41 2.28 0.05
CA ALA A 61 -6.56 1.45 -0.81
C ALA A 61 -6.04 0.19 -0.09
N LEU A 62 -5.82 0.26 1.21
CA LEU A 62 -5.47 -0.90 2.04
C LEU A 62 -6.70 -1.70 2.48
N LEU A 63 -7.79 -1.02 2.81
CA LEU A 63 -9.02 -1.65 3.33
C LEU A 63 -9.73 -2.50 2.27
N ILE A 64 -9.91 -1.96 1.07
CA ILE A 64 -10.67 -2.60 -0.01
C ILE A 64 -10.09 -3.96 -0.41
N PRO A 65 -8.76 -4.15 -0.62
CA PRO A 65 -8.19 -5.45 -0.91
C PRO A 65 -8.39 -6.47 0.21
N LEU A 66 -8.30 -6.08 1.48
CA LEU A 66 -8.57 -6.98 2.61
C LEU A 66 -10.03 -7.46 2.60
N MET A 67 -10.98 -6.55 2.32
CA MET A 67 -12.39 -6.90 2.15
C MET A 67 -12.61 -7.83 0.96
N ALA A 68 -11.95 -7.56 -0.17
CA ALA A 68 -12.05 -8.38 -1.39
C ALA A 68 -11.51 -9.80 -1.17
N GLN A 69 -10.48 -9.96 -0.32
CA GLN A 69 -9.95 -11.26 0.09
C GLN A 69 -10.80 -11.97 1.16
N GLY A 70 -11.88 -11.34 1.62
CA GLY A 70 -12.75 -11.90 2.66
C GLY A 70 -12.06 -12.03 4.02
N ILE A 71 -11.05 -11.22 4.29
CA ILE A 71 -10.34 -11.20 5.57
C ILE A 71 -11.23 -10.59 6.64
N GLY A 72 -11.31 -11.23 7.81
CA GLY A 72 -12.22 -10.83 8.86
C GLY A 72 -11.94 -11.45 10.23
N PRO A 73 -12.97 -11.54 11.10
CA PRO A 73 -12.82 -12.08 12.46
C PRO A 73 -12.26 -13.51 12.47
N GLY A 74 -11.25 -13.74 13.33
CA GLY A 74 -10.53 -15.02 13.41
C GLY A 74 -9.34 -15.13 12.47
N ASP A 75 -9.17 -14.19 11.54
CA ASP A 75 -7.99 -14.10 10.69
C ASP A 75 -6.89 -13.24 11.33
N ALA A 76 -5.65 -13.49 10.94
CA ALA A 76 -4.49 -12.66 11.29
C ALA A 76 -3.87 -12.06 10.03
N VAL A 77 -3.46 -10.80 10.12
CA VAL A 77 -2.69 -10.11 9.11
C VAL A 77 -1.37 -9.65 9.73
N ILE A 78 -0.27 -10.04 9.11
CA ILE A 78 1.08 -9.76 9.58
C ILE A 78 1.53 -8.40 9.02
N THR A 79 2.07 -7.54 9.87
CA THR A 79 2.61 -6.24 9.48
C THR A 79 3.69 -5.77 10.45
N THR A 80 4.17 -4.54 10.32
CA THR A 80 5.15 -3.93 11.23
C THR A 80 4.48 -2.90 12.15
N PRO A 81 4.98 -2.72 13.39
CA PRO A 81 4.51 -1.64 14.27
C PRO A 81 5.08 -0.27 13.89
N PHE A 82 6.14 -0.21 13.08
CA PHE A 82 6.79 1.02 12.67
C PHE A 82 6.25 1.48 11.31
N THR A 83 5.08 2.10 11.33
CA THR A 83 4.36 2.58 10.15
C THR A 83 3.35 3.66 10.54
N PHE A 84 2.66 4.22 9.55
CA PHE A 84 1.47 5.03 9.80
C PHE A 84 0.33 4.15 10.32
N ILE A 85 -0.48 4.68 11.23
CA ILE A 85 -1.51 3.91 11.94
C ILE A 85 -2.48 3.17 11.01
N ALA A 86 -2.76 3.71 9.82
CA ALA A 86 -3.72 3.13 8.88
C ALA A 86 -3.39 1.67 8.53
N THR A 87 -2.11 1.30 8.39
CA THR A 87 -1.69 -0.07 8.07
C THR A 87 -2.24 -1.10 9.08
N ALA A 88 -2.19 -0.77 10.38
CA ALA A 88 -2.73 -1.64 11.43
C ALA A 88 -4.24 -1.44 11.63
N GLU A 89 -4.73 -0.21 11.44
CA GLU A 89 -6.12 0.16 11.67
C GLU A 89 -7.06 -0.56 10.69
N VAL A 90 -6.71 -0.63 9.39
CA VAL A 90 -7.54 -1.32 8.38
C VAL A 90 -7.72 -2.81 8.71
N ILE A 91 -6.71 -3.44 9.32
CA ILE A 91 -6.80 -4.83 9.79
C ILE A 91 -7.87 -4.95 10.89
N LYS A 92 -7.89 -3.99 11.81
CA LYS A 92 -8.90 -3.95 12.87
C LYS A 92 -10.29 -3.61 12.32
N LEU A 93 -10.37 -2.75 11.32
CA LEU A 93 -11.64 -2.36 10.69
C LEU A 93 -12.35 -3.54 10.02
N VAL A 94 -11.61 -4.47 9.38
CA VAL A 94 -12.20 -5.71 8.87
C VAL A 94 -12.47 -6.76 9.96
N GLY A 95 -12.13 -6.49 11.21
CA GLY A 95 -12.30 -7.41 12.35
C GLY A 95 -11.20 -8.45 12.51
N ALA A 96 -10.15 -8.40 11.70
CA ALA A 96 -8.98 -9.27 11.82
C ALA A 96 -8.03 -8.82 12.95
N THR A 97 -7.03 -9.63 13.23
CA THR A 97 -6.02 -9.35 14.26
C THR A 97 -4.70 -9.01 13.61
N PRO A 98 -4.14 -7.79 13.84
CA PRO A 98 -2.78 -7.48 13.40
C PRO A 98 -1.77 -8.26 14.25
N VAL A 99 -0.80 -8.87 13.58
CA VAL A 99 0.36 -9.53 14.23
C VAL A 99 1.61 -8.80 13.76
N PHE A 100 2.36 -8.29 14.72
CA PHE A 100 3.48 -7.43 14.42
C PHE A 100 4.80 -8.19 14.33
N VAL A 101 5.60 -7.81 13.34
CA VAL A 101 7.00 -8.20 13.15
C VAL A 101 7.86 -6.95 13.24
N ASP A 102 8.97 -7.04 13.93
CA ASP A 102 9.91 -5.93 14.07
C ASP A 102 10.54 -5.55 12.73
N ILE A 103 11.18 -4.42 12.69
CA ILE A 103 11.83 -3.86 11.50
C ILE A 103 13.31 -4.28 11.41
N CYS A 104 13.90 -4.15 10.23
CA CYS A 104 15.34 -4.13 10.05
C CYS A 104 15.88 -2.77 10.49
N GLU A 105 16.97 -2.75 11.23
CA GLU A 105 17.55 -1.50 11.79
C GLU A 105 18.07 -0.53 10.73
N ASP A 106 18.47 -1.05 9.57
CA ASP A 106 19.06 -0.28 8.46
C ASP A 106 18.03 0.26 7.46
N THR A 107 16.91 -0.45 7.28
CA THR A 107 15.90 -0.07 6.29
C THR A 107 14.60 0.46 6.91
N PHE A 108 14.35 0.18 8.18
CA PHE A 108 13.08 0.41 8.89
C PHE A 108 11.87 -0.32 8.30
N ASN A 109 12.07 -1.15 7.29
CA ASN A 109 11.05 -2.02 6.73
C ASN A 109 10.92 -3.31 7.54
N ILE A 110 9.76 -3.99 7.42
CA ILE A 110 9.51 -5.26 8.10
C ILE A 110 10.67 -6.24 7.91
N ASN A 111 11.10 -6.89 8.99
CA ASN A 111 12.16 -7.91 8.93
C ASN A 111 11.59 -9.24 8.39
N PRO A 112 11.95 -9.68 7.17
CA PRO A 112 11.41 -10.90 6.61
C PRO A 112 11.69 -12.15 7.44
N ALA A 113 12.83 -12.18 8.14
CA ALA A 113 13.21 -13.31 9.00
C ALA A 113 12.27 -13.52 10.21
N GLY A 114 11.55 -12.46 10.62
CA GLY A 114 10.57 -12.54 11.71
C GLY A 114 9.19 -13.07 11.29
N ILE A 115 8.89 -13.07 9.98
CA ILE A 115 7.55 -13.43 9.46
C ILE A 115 7.17 -14.88 9.78
N PRO A 116 8.05 -15.90 9.63
CA PRO A 116 7.70 -17.27 9.98
C PRO A 116 7.30 -17.42 11.46
N GLY A 117 8.01 -16.75 12.36
CA GLY A 117 7.67 -16.75 13.80
C GLY A 117 6.31 -16.09 14.08
N ALA A 118 5.97 -15.02 13.37
CA ALA A 118 4.66 -14.36 13.49
C ALA A 118 3.52 -15.25 12.97
N ILE A 119 3.74 -16.01 11.90
CA ILE A 119 2.78 -16.99 11.38
C ILE A 119 2.51 -18.08 12.44
N GLU A 120 3.56 -18.61 13.03
CA GLU A 120 3.45 -19.63 14.09
C GLU A 120 2.75 -19.07 15.35
N TYR A 121 3.13 -17.87 15.77
CA TYR A 121 2.46 -17.17 16.87
C TYR A 121 0.96 -17.03 16.61
N ALA A 122 0.55 -16.55 15.43
CA ALA A 122 -0.86 -16.39 15.09
C ALA A 122 -1.61 -17.73 15.18
N LYS A 123 -1.04 -18.81 14.63
CA LYS A 123 -1.64 -20.16 14.69
C LYS A 123 -1.78 -20.64 16.15
N ASN A 124 -0.79 -20.39 17.00
CA ASN A 124 -0.83 -20.75 18.42
C ASN A 124 -1.87 -19.95 19.23
N GLN A 125 -2.26 -18.76 18.74
CA GLN A 125 -3.39 -17.99 19.28
C GLN A 125 -4.74 -18.40 18.71
N GLY A 126 -4.81 -19.46 17.90
CA GLY A 126 -6.05 -19.92 17.25
C GLY A 126 -6.49 -19.04 16.07
N LEU A 127 -5.63 -18.16 15.59
CA LEU A 127 -5.90 -17.30 14.44
C LEU A 127 -5.46 -17.98 13.14
N LYS A 128 -6.05 -17.54 12.02
CA LYS A 128 -5.69 -18.00 10.68
C LYS A 128 -4.89 -16.90 9.98
N PRO A 129 -3.56 -17.04 9.81
CA PRO A 129 -2.79 -16.11 8.98
C PRO A 129 -3.33 -16.08 7.56
N LYS A 130 -3.61 -14.87 7.03
CA LYS A 130 -4.21 -14.68 5.69
C LYS A 130 -3.43 -13.75 4.80
N ALA A 131 -2.77 -12.75 5.38
CA ALA A 131 -2.04 -11.76 4.60
C ALA A 131 -0.80 -11.24 5.35
N ILE A 132 0.09 -10.64 4.56
CA ILE A 132 1.21 -9.83 5.02
C ILE A 132 1.04 -8.44 4.39
N ILE A 133 1.16 -7.38 5.20
CA ILE A 133 1.20 -6.00 4.72
C ILE A 133 2.60 -5.44 5.02
N PRO A 134 3.57 -5.58 4.12
CA PRO A 134 4.83 -4.85 4.20
C PRO A 134 4.60 -3.38 3.85
N VAL A 135 5.45 -2.51 4.39
CA VAL A 135 5.37 -1.06 4.15
C VAL A 135 6.66 -0.61 3.50
N ASP A 136 6.56 0.19 2.45
CA ASP A 136 7.70 0.81 1.76
C ASP A 136 8.06 2.13 2.45
N LEU A 137 8.57 2.01 3.67
CA LEU A 137 8.78 3.16 4.53
C LEU A 137 9.87 4.09 3.96
N PHE A 138 9.61 5.38 4.04
CA PHE A 138 10.49 6.44 3.52
C PHE A 138 10.82 6.34 2.03
N GLY A 139 10.05 5.55 1.27
CA GLY A 139 10.22 5.39 -0.17
C GLY A 139 11.15 4.25 -0.57
N LEU A 140 11.60 3.43 0.38
CA LEU A 140 12.41 2.26 0.11
C LEU A 140 11.52 1.01 0.06
N PRO A 141 11.40 0.31 -1.10
CA PRO A 141 10.65 -0.92 -1.17
C PRO A 141 11.16 -1.98 -0.20
N ALA A 142 10.24 -2.73 0.41
CA ALA A 142 10.58 -3.81 1.32
C ALA A 142 11.27 -4.98 0.59
N HIS A 143 11.80 -5.96 1.31
CA HIS A 143 12.46 -7.15 0.75
C HIS A 143 11.44 -8.15 0.17
N TYR A 144 10.73 -7.73 -0.90
CA TYR A 144 9.61 -8.50 -1.47
C TYR A 144 9.99 -9.91 -1.88
N ALA A 145 11.19 -10.17 -2.41
CA ALA A 145 11.61 -11.51 -2.81
C ALA A 145 11.53 -12.53 -1.65
N GLU A 146 11.92 -12.13 -0.44
CA GLU A 146 11.86 -12.98 0.75
C GLU A 146 10.44 -13.06 1.33
N ILE A 147 9.72 -11.94 1.33
CA ILE A 147 8.35 -11.84 1.82
C ILE A 147 7.42 -12.69 0.95
N GLU A 148 7.47 -12.53 -0.36
CA GLU A 148 6.65 -13.26 -1.33
C GLU A 148 6.92 -14.77 -1.29
N LYS A 149 8.20 -15.17 -1.12
CA LYS A 149 8.57 -16.58 -0.93
C LYS A 149 7.87 -17.15 0.30
N THR A 150 8.02 -16.48 1.46
CA THR A 150 7.38 -16.92 2.70
C THR A 150 5.86 -16.92 2.59
N ALA A 151 5.27 -15.93 1.93
CA ALA A 151 3.85 -15.85 1.68
C ALA A 151 3.35 -17.02 0.83
N ALA A 152 4.04 -17.33 -0.27
CA ALA A 152 3.69 -18.44 -1.16
C ALA A 152 3.76 -19.80 -0.44
N GLU A 153 4.81 -20.04 0.36
CA GLU A 153 4.96 -21.25 1.16
C GLU A 153 3.83 -21.46 2.19
N ASN A 154 3.18 -20.37 2.62
CA ASN A 154 2.12 -20.39 3.64
C ASN A 154 0.72 -20.05 3.10
N GLY A 155 0.57 -19.83 1.79
CA GLY A 155 -0.71 -19.49 1.17
C GLY A 155 -1.26 -18.13 1.62
N LEU A 156 -0.36 -17.14 1.84
CA LEU A 156 -0.72 -15.80 2.29
C LEU A 156 -0.80 -14.81 1.12
N PHE A 157 -1.74 -13.89 1.19
CA PHE A 157 -1.82 -12.73 0.32
C PHE A 157 -0.81 -11.67 0.74
N VAL A 158 -0.11 -11.05 -0.20
CA VAL A 158 0.77 -9.91 0.06
C VAL A 158 0.09 -8.65 -0.44
N LEU A 159 -0.08 -7.67 0.44
CA LEU A 159 -0.60 -6.34 0.13
C LEU A 159 0.49 -5.31 0.43
N GLU A 160 1.04 -4.72 -0.61
CA GLU A 160 2.07 -3.68 -0.49
C GLU A 160 1.44 -2.36 -0.02
N ASP A 161 1.92 -1.81 1.12
CA ASP A 161 1.62 -0.45 1.54
C ASP A 161 2.70 0.49 1.00
N ALA A 162 2.49 0.96 -0.22
CA ALA A 162 3.39 1.86 -0.91
C ALA A 162 3.01 3.34 -0.77
N ALA A 163 2.29 3.72 0.29
CA ALA A 163 1.88 5.11 0.51
C ALA A 163 3.06 6.11 0.45
N GLN A 164 4.25 5.67 0.79
CA GLN A 164 5.49 6.44 0.66
C GLN A 164 6.41 5.92 -0.45
N GLY A 165 6.05 4.79 -1.08
CA GLY A 165 6.91 4.03 -2.00
C GLY A 165 6.81 4.43 -3.46
N PHE A 166 5.77 5.17 -3.88
CA PHE A 166 5.55 5.48 -5.29
C PHE A 166 6.77 6.11 -5.97
N GLY A 167 7.26 5.45 -7.02
CA GLY A 167 8.50 5.84 -7.72
C GLY A 167 9.75 5.14 -7.20
N GLY A 168 9.68 4.42 -6.08
CA GLY A 168 10.72 3.49 -5.64
C GLY A 168 10.84 2.29 -6.57
N GLU A 169 12.00 1.66 -6.60
CA GLU A 169 12.25 0.49 -7.42
C GLU A 169 13.23 -0.46 -6.73
N ILE A 170 12.96 -1.75 -6.78
CA ILE A 170 13.87 -2.79 -6.31
C ILE A 170 13.93 -3.93 -7.35
N CYS A 171 15.14 -4.33 -7.76
CA CYS A 171 15.36 -5.39 -8.74
C CYS A 171 14.58 -5.23 -10.06
N GLY A 172 14.39 -3.98 -10.52
CA GLY A 172 13.66 -3.68 -11.76
C GLY A 172 12.13 -3.69 -11.62
N ARG A 173 11.61 -3.92 -10.41
CA ARG A 173 10.18 -3.82 -10.09
C ARG A 173 9.90 -2.52 -9.36
N LYS A 174 8.97 -1.73 -9.87
CA LYS A 174 8.50 -0.51 -9.20
C LYS A 174 7.54 -0.83 -8.05
N ALA A 175 7.59 0.02 -7.04
CA ALA A 175 6.62 0.02 -5.96
C ALA A 175 5.21 0.36 -6.46
N CYS A 176 4.20 -0.28 -5.89
CA CYS A 176 2.75 -0.29 -6.18
C CYS A 176 2.28 -1.44 -7.07
#